data_abac744784160be839fe71d8b3bbd286
#
_entry.id   abac744784160be839fe71d8b3bbd286
#
_cell.length_a   1.000
_cell.length_b   1.000
_cell.length_c   1.000
_cell.angle_alpha   90.00
_cell.angle_beta   90.00
_cell.angle_gamma   90.00
#
_symmetry.space_group_name_H-M   'P 1'
#
loop_
_entity.id
_entity.type
_entity.pdbx_description
1 polymer ?
#
loop_
_entity_poly.entity_id
_entity_poly.type
_entity_poly.pdbx_seq_one_letter_code
_entity_poly.pdbx_strand_id
1 'polypeptide(L)'
;MLKLLKKSSTWALSIITVVFTFVPESVFGKWKWLPNASDEANVVLARVLAFIAALVISIIINTLYVLGRRSIRIKGKNYSIQVQYGDLFKMRACKIVIPFDECFTTSVGAAPSDINPDSICGQYLKEYPIQDIQSLIDNVQLKPAKGKSKYQNKERYDSGKLVPNGNYLLMAFAKLDKDGLGRMTRDEFLACLSVLWKEIDKYYGQKDVCIPVLGSGITRMDDTSLTQQELLEIIIGSYRLSPHKMKSP
;
A
#
# COMPACT_ATOMS: atom_id res chain seq x y z
N MET A 1 1.96 16.99 -4.54
CA MET A 1 1.56 18.20 -5.29
C MET A 1 2.73 18.83 -6.05
N LEU A 2 3.85 19.19 -5.42
CA LEU A 2 5.00 19.84 -6.08
C LEU A 2 5.57 19.06 -7.29
N LYS A 3 5.70 17.72 -7.19
CA LYS A 3 6.20 16.87 -8.29
C LYS A 3 5.27 16.86 -9.51
N LEU A 4 3.96 16.91 -9.28
CA LEU A 4 2.96 16.97 -10.35
C LEU A 4 3.03 18.31 -11.07
N LEU A 5 3.08 19.42 -10.32
CA LEU A 5 3.25 20.77 -10.88
C LEU A 5 4.53 20.87 -11.71
N LYS A 6 5.68 20.41 -11.17
CA LYS A 6 6.95 20.41 -11.89
C LYS A 6 6.86 19.64 -13.22
N LYS A 7 6.26 18.45 -13.20
CA LYS A 7 6.07 17.64 -14.41
C LYS A 7 5.15 18.33 -15.42
N SER A 8 4.01 18.89 -14.95
CA SER A 8 3.07 19.61 -15.81
C SER A 8 3.68 20.85 -16.44
N SER A 9 4.48 21.63 -15.68
CA SER A 9 5.21 22.79 -16.20
C SER A 9 6.22 22.41 -17.28
N THR A 10 6.98 21.31 -17.08
CA THR A 10 7.92 20.82 -18.10
C THR A 10 7.21 20.44 -19.40
N TRP A 11 6.08 19.74 -19.30
CA TRP A 11 5.27 19.36 -20.47
C TRP A 11 4.68 20.60 -21.18
N ALA A 12 4.11 21.55 -20.41
CA ALA A 12 3.56 22.78 -20.96
C ALA A 12 4.64 23.60 -21.68
N LEU A 13 5.82 23.77 -21.09
CA LEU A 13 6.95 24.44 -21.71
C LEU A 13 7.38 23.77 -23.01
N SER A 14 7.52 22.44 -23.03
CA SER A 14 7.91 21.71 -24.24
C SER A 14 6.89 21.91 -25.38
N ILE A 15 5.60 21.80 -25.09
CA ILE A 15 4.54 21.99 -26.10
C ILE A 15 4.57 23.44 -26.61
N ILE A 16 4.63 24.42 -25.74
CA ILE A 16 4.61 25.83 -26.10
C ILE A 16 5.85 26.24 -26.91
N THR A 17 7.03 25.71 -26.57
CA THR A 17 8.24 25.93 -27.36
C THR A 17 8.03 25.47 -28.79
N VAL A 18 7.48 24.27 -29.00
CA VAL A 18 7.17 23.76 -30.34
C VAL A 18 6.16 24.66 -31.04
N VAL A 19 5.05 25.00 -30.37
CA VAL A 19 4.01 25.86 -30.96
C VAL A 19 4.56 27.22 -31.38
N PHE A 20 5.32 27.89 -30.50
CA PHE A 20 5.88 29.22 -30.81
C PHE A 20 7.00 29.19 -31.85
N THR A 21 7.64 28.05 -32.06
CA THR A 21 8.63 27.88 -33.12
C THR A 21 7.98 27.76 -34.51
N PHE A 22 6.86 27.06 -34.60
CA PHE A 22 6.24 26.75 -35.91
C PHE A 22 5.02 27.64 -36.22
N VAL A 23 4.41 28.30 -35.23
CA VAL A 23 3.24 29.16 -35.47
C VAL A 23 3.70 30.61 -35.62
N PRO A 24 3.48 31.25 -36.79
CA PRO A 24 3.86 32.63 -37.03
C PRO A 24 3.17 33.62 -36.07
N GLU A 25 3.85 34.71 -35.73
CA GLU A 25 3.30 35.76 -34.85
C GLU A 25 1.98 36.36 -35.34
N SER A 26 1.79 36.43 -36.67
CA SER A 26 0.59 36.92 -37.31
C SER A 26 -0.67 36.13 -36.94
N VAL A 27 -0.55 34.90 -36.53
CA VAL A 27 -1.69 34.09 -36.06
C VAL A 27 -2.18 34.56 -34.70
N PHE A 28 -1.23 34.92 -33.80
CA PHE A 28 -1.57 35.44 -32.48
C PHE A 28 -2.10 36.89 -32.53
N GLY A 29 -1.69 37.67 -33.49
CA GLY A 29 -2.17 39.04 -33.69
C GLY A 29 -3.60 39.16 -34.27
N LYS A 30 -4.17 38.09 -34.81
CA LYS A 30 -5.56 38.10 -35.30
C LYS A 30 -6.62 38.26 -34.20
N TRP A 31 -6.27 38.00 -32.97
CA TRP A 31 -7.18 37.99 -31.81
C TRP A 31 -6.95 39.27 -30.99
N LYS A 32 -7.80 40.29 -31.20
CA LYS A 32 -7.73 41.55 -30.44
C LYS A 32 -8.49 41.41 -29.13
N TRP A 33 -7.80 40.93 -28.09
CA TRP A 33 -8.32 40.75 -26.74
C TRP A 33 -8.55 42.07 -26.01
N LEU A 34 -7.72 43.07 -26.32
CA LEU A 34 -7.78 44.44 -25.78
C LEU A 34 -7.99 45.41 -26.94
N PRO A 35 -9.21 45.95 -27.16
CA PRO A 35 -9.51 46.83 -28.29
C PRO A 35 -8.67 48.12 -28.31
N ASN A 36 -8.25 48.59 -27.14
CA ASN A 36 -7.51 49.85 -26.97
C ASN A 36 -5.99 49.68 -26.81
N ALA A 37 -5.45 48.46 -26.96
CA ALA A 37 -4.03 48.20 -26.87
C ALA A 37 -3.39 48.07 -28.25
N SER A 38 -2.04 48.28 -28.28
CA SER A 38 -1.28 48.08 -29.52
C SER A 38 -1.35 46.61 -29.99
N ASP A 39 -1.14 46.39 -31.28
CA ASP A 39 -1.14 45.04 -31.86
C ASP A 39 -0.06 44.17 -31.22
N GLU A 40 1.10 44.75 -30.90
CA GLU A 40 2.19 44.07 -30.19
C GLU A 40 1.78 43.60 -28.78
N ALA A 41 1.06 44.44 -28.03
CA ALA A 41 0.56 44.10 -26.70
C ALA A 41 -0.47 42.96 -26.77
N ASN A 42 -1.32 42.93 -27.80
CA ASN A 42 -2.27 41.84 -28.03
C ASN A 42 -1.57 40.52 -28.39
N VAL A 43 -0.48 40.56 -29.16
CA VAL A 43 0.34 39.36 -29.46
C VAL A 43 0.97 38.78 -28.18
N VAL A 44 1.56 39.65 -27.34
CA VAL A 44 2.14 39.21 -26.07
C VAL A 44 1.07 38.63 -25.16
N LEU A 45 -0.08 39.27 -25.03
CA LEU A 45 -1.19 38.76 -24.22
C LEU A 45 -1.70 37.44 -24.73
N ALA A 46 -1.88 37.26 -26.05
CA ALA A 46 -2.31 36.02 -26.65
C ALA A 46 -1.32 34.87 -26.36
N ARG A 47 -0.02 35.14 -26.41
CA ARG A 47 1.02 34.14 -26.05
C ARG A 47 0.99 33.77 -24.57
N VAL A 48 0.79 34.72 -23.67
CA VAL A 48 0.63 34.47 -22.24
C VAL A 48 -0.61 33.63 -21.97
N LEU A 49 -1.73 33.95 -22.60
CA LEU A 49 -2.97 33.19 -22.47
C LEU A 49 -2.81 31.76 -23.04
N ALA A 50 -2.14 31.60 -24.17
CA ALA A 50 -1.83 30.28 -24.73
C ALA A 50 -0.95 29.45 -23.78
N PHE A 51 0.05 30.08 -23.13
CA PHE A 51 0.86 29.40 -22.11
C PHE A 51 0.04 28.95 -20.90
N ILE A 52 -0.82 29.82 -20.37
CA ILE A 52 -1.72 29.50 -19.25
C ILE A 52 -2.64 28.36 -19.62
N ALA A 53 -3.25 28.40 -20.82
CA ALA A 53 -4.13 27.35 -21.31
C ALA A 53 -3.39 25.99 -21.42
N ALA A 54 -2.19 25.98 -22.01
CA ALA A 54 -1.37 24.78 -22.10
C ALA A 54 -0.98 24.23 -20.72
N LEU A 55 -0.67 25.10 -19.77
CA LEU A 55 -0.37 24.71 -18.40
C LEU A 55 -1.58 24.08 -17.71
N VAL A 56 -2.75 24.68 -17.81
CA VAL A 56 -4.00 24.16 -17.25
C VAL A 56 -4.33 22.80 -17.86
N ILE A 57 -4.28 22.68 -19.19
CA ILE A 57 -4.53 21.41 -19.88
C ILE A 57 -3.53 20.33 -19.43
N SER A 58 -2.25 20.68 -19.32
CA SER A 58 -1.21 19.75 -18.84
C SER A 58 -1.45 19.30 -17.41
N ILE A 59 -1.90 20.19 -16.52
CA ILE A 59 -2.28 19.85 -15.14
C ILE A 59 -3.47 18.88 -15.14
N ILE A 60 -4.51 19.16 -15.91
CA ILE A 60 -5.69 18.31 -16.00
C ILE A 60 -5.29 16.91 -16.49
N ILE A 61 -4.57 16.82 -17.61
CA ILE A 61 -4.15 15.53 -18.19
C ILE A 61 -3.29 14.73 -17.19
N ASN A 62 -2.29 15.37 -16.56
CA ASN A 62 -1.45 14.68 -15.57
C ASN A 62 -2.24 14.26 -14.33
N THR A 63 -3.20 15.05 -13.90
CA THR A 63 -4.07 14.71 -12.76
C THR A 63 -4.96 13.51 -13.10
N LEU A 64 -5.62 13.53 -14.27
CA LEU A 64 -6.43 12.39 -14.73
C LEU A 64 -5.59 11.12 -14.90
N TYR A 65 -4.36 11.25 -15.42
CA TYR A 65 -3.43 10.13 -15.53
C TYR A 65 -3.06 9.54 -14.17
N VAL A 66 -2.78 10.39 -13.17
CA VAL A 66 -2.46 9.92 -11.80
C VAL A 66 -3.68 9.29 -11.13
N LEU A 67 -4.87 9.91 -11.26
CA LEU A 67 -6.12 9.38 -10.71
C LEU A 67 -6.52 8.04 -11.36
N GLY A 68 -6.28 7.87 -12.65
CA GLY A 68 -6.54 6.61 -13.36
C GLY A 68 -5.54 5.49 -13.03
N ARG A 69 -4.43 5.81 -12.38
CA ARG A 69 -3.36 4.85 -12.09
C ARG A 69 -3.66 4.08 -10.80
N ARG A 70 -4.18 2.87 -10.94
CA ARG A 70 -4.54 1.99 -9.82
C ARG A 70 -3.37 1.17 -9.26
N SER A 71 -2.23 1.16 -9.92
CA SER A 71 -1.06 0.38 -9.48
C SER A 71 0.26 1.09 -9.77
N ILE A 72 1.24 0.86 -8.92
CA ILE A 72 2.62 1.35 -9.06
C ILE A 72 3.55 0.16 -8.86
N ARG A 73 4.54 0.00 -9.74
CA ARG A 73 5.58 -1.01 -9.61
C ARG A 73 6.91 -0.36 -9.25
N ILE A 74 7.53 -0.84 -8.19
CA ILE A 74 8.86 -0.45 -7.71
C ILE A 74 9.81 -1.60 -8.04
N LYS A 75 10.80 -1.36 -8.88
CA LYS A 75 11.81 -2.36 -9.23
C LYS A 75 13.02 -2.24 -8.31
N GLY A 76 13.44 -3.33 -7.71
CA GLY A 76 14.73 -3.50 -7.03
C GLY A 76 15.72 -4.24 -7.92
N LYS A 77 16.91 -4.59 -7.37
CA LYS A 77 17.95 -5.29 -8.12
C LYS A 77 17.51 -6.70 -8.56
N ASN A 78 16.86 -7.45 -7.65
CA ASN A 78 16.44 -8.84 -7.89
C ASN A 78 15.00 -9.10 -7.42
N TYR A 79 14.16 -8.08 -7.30
CA TYR A 79 12.78 -8.17 -6.87
C TYR A 79 11.96 -7.03 -7.46
N SER A 80 10.66 -7.18 -7.48
CA SER A 80 9.72 -6.10 -7.76
C SER A 80 8.63 -6.04 -6.69
N ILE A 81 8.20 -4.83 -6.35
CA ILE A 81 7.07 -4.59 -5.45
C ILE A 81 5.99 -3.92 -6.27
N GLN A 82 4.80 -4.48 -6.29
CA GLN A 82 3.63 -3.85 -6.90
C GLN A 82 2.71 -3.38 -5.78
N VAL A 83 2.45 -2.08 -5.74
CA VAL A 83 1.44 -1.48 -4.86
C VAL A 83 0.21 -1.21 -5.70
N GLN A 84 -0.94 -1.71 -5.28
CA GLN A 84 -2.19 -1.54 -6.02
C GLN A 84 -3.40 -1.48 -5.09
N TYR A 85 -4.43 -0.77 -5.54
CA TYR A 85 -5.76 -0.85 -4.95
C TYR A 85 -6.49 -2.06 -5.52
N GLY A 86 -7.12 -2.85 -4.66
CA GLY A 86 -7.89 -4.00 -5.09
C GLY A 86 -8.35 -4.87 -3.94
N ASP A 87 -9.18 -5.83 -4.26
CA ASP A 87 -9.64 -6.86 -3.35
C ASP A 87 -8.56 -7.94 -3.21
N LEU A 88 -8.10 -8.15 -1.99
CA LEU A 88 -7.03 -9.12 -1.68
C LEU A 88 -7.44 -10.55 -2.06
N PHE A 89 -8.72 -10.92 -1.85
CA PHE A 89 -9.23 -12.25 -2.12
C PHE A 89 -9.42 -12.57 -3.62
N LYS A 90 -9.41 -11.52 -4.47
CA LYS A 90 -9.41 -11.69 -5.94
C LYS A 90 -8.03 -11.89 -6.54
N MET A 91 -6.97 -11.80 -5.75
CA MET A 91 -5.61 -12.06 -6.22
C MET A 91 -5.43 -13.55 -6.51
N ARG A 92 -4.92 -13.86 -7.69
CA ARG A 92 -4.71 -15.23 -8.16
C ARG A 92 -3.23 -15.49 -8.41
N ALA A 93 -2.86 -16.78 -8.38
CA ALA A 93 -1.49 -17.23 -8.61
C ALA A 93 -0.45 -16.65 -7.61
N CYS A 94 -0.87 -16.24 -6.42
CA CYS A 94 0.00 -15.73 -5.36
C CYS A 94 -0.31 -16.41 -4.02
N LYS A 95 0.62 -16.27 -3.08
CA LYS A 95 0.34 -16.51 -1.66
C LYS A 95 -0.24 -15.24 -1.05
N ILE A 96 -1.21 -15.36 -0.15
CA ILE A 96 -1.93 -14.24 0.46
C ILE A 96 -1.68 -14.25 1.96
N VAL A 97 -1.13 -13.17 2.50
CA VAL A 97 -0.91 -13.03 3.95
C VAL A 97 -2.21 -12.53 4.59
N ILE A 98 -2.70 -13.30 5.57
CA ILE A 98 -3.88 -12.97 6.38
C ILE A 98 -3.41 -12.66 7.80
N PRO A 99 -3.55 -11.41 8.28
CA PRO A 99 -3.13 -11.03 9.63
C PRO A 99 -4.16 -11.51 10.67
N PHE A 100 -3.72 -12.39 11.57
CA PHE A 100 -4.41 -12.83 12.79
C PHE A 100 -3.88 -12.08 14.00
N ASP A 101 -4.47 -12.31 15.18
CA ASP A 101 -3.85 -11.96 16.45
C ASP A 101 -2.73 -12.95 16.83
N GLU A 102 -2.02 -12.66 17.93
CA GLU A 102 -0.91 -13.49 18.43
C GLU A 102 -1.32 -14.90 18.87
N CYS A 103 -2.62 -15.14 19.08
CA CYS A 103 -3.18 -16.44 19.52
C CYS A 103 -3.83 -17.23 18.39
N PHE A 104 -3.85 -16.71 17.17
CA PHE A 104 -4.59 -17.28 16.03
C PHE A 104 -6.07 -17.53 16.36
N THR A 105 -6.74 -16.56 16.98
CA THR A 105 -8.17 -16.64 17.29
C THR A 105 -8.98 -16.84 16.02
N THR A 106 -9.94 -17.77 16.06
CA THR A 106 -10.82 -18.11 14.92
C THR A 106 -12.28 -17.72 15.17
N SER A 107 -12.64 -17.31 16.38
CA SER A 107 -14.00 -16.84 16.70
C SER A 107 -14.27 -15.51 16.01
N VAL A 108 -15.29 -15.46 15.16
CA VAL A 108 -15.75 -14.25 14.47
C VAL A 108 -17.04 -13.78 15.13
N GLY A 109 -17.09 -12.54 15.60
CA GLY A 109 -18.26 -12.03 16.30
C GLY A 109 -18.18 -10.55 16.63
N ALA A 110 -19.07 -10.12 17.53
CA ALA A 110 -19.19 -8.75 17.99
C ALA A 110 -18.52 -8.48 19.36
N ALA A 111 -18.05 -9.51 20.05
CA ALA A 111 -17.35 -9.31 21.32
C ALA A 111 -15.97 -8.68 21.07
N PRO A 112 -15.44 -7.89 22.01
CA PRO A 112 -14.12 -7.25 21.85
C PRO A 112 -12.97 -8.24 21.58
N SER A 113 -13.13 -9.47 22.07
CA SER A 113 -12.16 -10.56 21.89
C SER A 113 -12.35 -11.36 20.60
N ASP A 114 -13.44 -11.12 19.88
CA ASP A 114 -13.72 -11.81 18.63
C ASP A 114 -13.06 -11.07 17.46
N ILE A 115 -12.77 -11.83 16.41
CA ILE A 115 -12.31 -11.26 15.16
C ILE A 115 -13.47 -10.49 14.53
N ASN A 116 -13.23 -9.21 14.23
CA ASN A 116 -14.23 -8.38 13.55
C ASN A 116 -14.56 -8.98 12.18
N PRO A 117 -15.86 -9.23 11.89
CA PRO A 117 -16.33 -9.83 10.63
C PRO A 117 -15.91 -9.06 9.37
N ASP A 118 -15.69 -7.74 9.47
CA ASP A 118 -15.33 -6.89 8.33
C ASP A 118 -13.81 -6.76 8.13
N SER A 119 -13.02 -7.28 9.09
CA SER A 119 -11.57 -7.35 8.95
C SER A 119 -11.17 -8.38 7.88
N ILE A 120 -9.94 -8.27 7.35
CA ILE A 120 -9.39 -9.26 6.40
C ILE A 120 -9.41 -10.66 7.01
N CYS A 121 -9.04 -10.79 8.30
CA CYS A 121 -9.10 -12.07 9.01
C CYS A 121 -10.55 -12.58 9.12
N GLY A 122 -11.50 -11.72 9.48
CA GLY A 122 -12.90 -12.11 9.59
C GLY A 122 -13.52 -12.52 8.26
N GLN A 123 -13.23 -11.79 7.19
CA GLN A 123 -13.65 -12.16 5.84
C GLN A 123 -13.07 -13.50 5.41
N TYR A 124 -11.77 -13.72 5.69
CA TYR A 124 -11.11 -15.00 5.43
C TYR A 124 -11.78 -16.14 6.18
N LEU A 125 -12.03 -16.01 7.48
CA LEU A 125 -12.64 -17.04 8.30
C LEU A 125 -14.10 -17.35 7.93
N LYS A 126 -14.84 -16.38 7.40
CA LYS A 126 -16.18 -16.59 6.85
C LYS A 126 -16.16 -17.42 5.56
N GLU A 127 -15.20 -17.17 4.67
CA GLU A 127 -15.09 -17.86 3.39
C GLU A 127 -14.37 -19.20 3.51
N TYR A 128 -13.39 -19.29 4.40
CA TYR A 128 -12.56 -20.47 4.66
C TYR A 128 -12.55 -20.80 6.16
N PRO A 129 -13.64 -21.37 6.71
CA PRO A 129 -13.71 -21.72 8.12
C PRO A 129 -12.61 -22.70 8.52
N ILE A 130 -11.88 -22.39 9.57
CA ILE A 130 -10.85 -23.27 10.12
C ILE A 130 -11.46 -24.02 11.31
N GLN A 131 -11.59 -25.34 11.19
CA GLN A 131 -12.14 -26.18 12.26
C GLN A 131 -11.13 -26.41 13.38
N ASP A 132 -9.87 -26.61 13.02
CA ASP A 132 -8.76 -26.86 13.96
C ASP A 132 -7.52 -26.10 13.53
N ILE A 133 -7.35 -24.92 14.12
CA ILE A 133 -6.15 -24.09 13.91
C ILE A 133 -4.92 -24.72 14.54
N GLN A 134 -5.07 -25.46 15.65
CA GLN A 134 -3.96 -26.09 16.33
C GLN A 134 -3.28 -27.14 15.45
N SER A 135 -4.07 -27.94 14.73
CA SER A 135 -3.52 -28.90 13.76
C SER A 135 -2.65 -28.24 12.69
N LEU A 136 -3.05 -27.04 12.19
CA LEU A 136 -2.23 -26.29 11.23
C LEU A 136 -0.92 -25.79 11.85
N ILE A 137 -0.97 -25.35 13.10
CA ILE A 137 0.19 -24.88 13.86
C ILE A 137 1.17 -26.02 14.12
N ASP A 138 0.66 -27.19 14.53
CA ASP A 138 1.44 -28.38 14.83
C ASP A 138 2.13 -28.95 13.58
N ASN A 139 1.45 -28.91 12.43
CA ASN A 139 2.00 -29.36 11.14
C ASN A 139 3.28 -28.59 10.74
N VAL A 140 3.40 -27.32 11.11
CA VAL A 140 4.60 -26.52 10.86
C VAL A 140 5.55 -26.45 12.05
N GLN A 141 5.23 -27.16 13.14
CA GLN A 141 6.00 -27.20 14.39
C GLN A 141 6.30 -25.80 14.93
N LEU A 142 5.30 -24.89 14.82
CA LEU A 142 5.47 -23.52 15.31
C LEU A 142 5.49 -23.53 16.84
N LYS A 143 6.61 -23.09 17.41
CA LYS A 143 6.77 -23.04 18.87
C LYS A 143 6.07 -21.81 19.43
N PRO A 144 5.33 -21.95 20.54
CA PRO A 144 4.79 -20.81 21.26
C PRO A 144 5.90 -19.84 21.71
N ALA A 145 5.57 -18.57 21.83
CA ALA A 145 6.46 -17.56 22.40
C ALA A 145 6.71 -17.84 23.88
N LYS A 146 7.82 -17.32 24.42
CA LYS A 146 8.23 -17.56 25.82
C LYS A 146 7.24 -17.07 26.89
N GLY A 147 6.29 -16.21 26.53
CA GLY A 147 5.28 -15.71 27.46
C GLY A 147 3.88 -16.02 26.98
N LYS A 148 2.91 -15.91 27.85
CA LYS A 148 1.49 -16.01 27.51
C LYS A 148 0.93 -14.67 27.04
N SER A 149 -0.20 -14.67 26.34
CA SER A 149 -0.92 -13.47 25.99
C SER A 149 -1.47 -12.77 27.25
N LYS A 150 -1.56 -11.45 27.22
CA LYS A 150 -2.24 -10.68 28.28
C LYS A 150 -3.73 -11.00 28.35
N TYR A 151 -4.29 -11.47 27.23
CA TYR A 151 -5.69 -11.89 27.18
C TYR A 151 -5.81 -13.35 27.62
N GLN A 152 -6.45 -13.56 28.76
CA GLN A 152 -6.80 -14.88 29.33
C GLN A 152 -5.62 -15.87 29.46
N ASN A 153 -4.37 -15.39 29.51
CA ASN A 153 -3.18 -16.24 29.59
C ASN A 153 -3.12 -17.33 28.49
N LYS A 154 -3.71 -17.06 27.31
CA LYS A 154 -3.67 -17.99 26.18
C LYS A 154 -2.25 -18.19 25.65
N GLU A 155 -2.02 -19.30 24.98
CA GLU A 155 -0.81 -19.46 24.18
C GLU A 155 -0.75 -18.40 23.11
N ARG A 156 0.44 -17.87 22.88
CA ARG A 156 0.69 -16.88 21.85
C ARG A 156 1.92 -17.23 21.04
N TYR A 157 1.99 -16.64 19.87
CA TYR A 157 3.09 -16.82 18.94
C TYR A 157 3.76 -15.48 18.62
N ASP A 158 5.03 -15.49 18.30
CA ASP A 158 5.76 -14.26 17.99
C ASP A 158 5.20 -13.60 16.73
N SER A 159 5.01 -12.30 16.78
CA SER A 159 4.50 -11.51 15.66
C SER A 159 5.38 -11.66 14.41
N GLY A 160 4.77 -11.82 13.26
CA GLY A 160 5.44 -12.09 11.98
C GLY A 160 5.59 -13.56 11.63
N LYS A 161 5.31 -14.49 12.56
CA LYS A 161 5.29 -15.92 12.29
C LYS A 161 4.13 -16.31 11.40
N LEU A 162 4.36 -17.30 10.52
CA LEU A 162 3.39 -17.73 9.51
C LEU A 162 3.01 -19.20 9.70
N VAL A 163 1.72 -19.46 9.50
CA VAL A 163 1.13 -20.80 9.39
C VAL A 163 0.52 -20.93 8.00
N PRO A 164 1.08 -21.76 7.10
CA PRO A 164 0.51 -21.97 5.77
C PRO A 164 -0.83 -22.73 5.82
N ASN A 165 -1.80 -22.24 5.06
CA ASN A 165 -3.04 -22.94 4.77
C ASN A 165 -3.37 -22.80 3.28
N GLY A 166 -2.99 -23.76 2.46
CA GLY A 166 -3.12 -23.71 1.02
C GLY A 166 -2.36 -22.53 0.38
N ASN A 167 -3.07 -21.62 -0.25
CA ASN A 167 -2.49 -20.38 -0.80
C ASN A 167 -2.44 -19.23 0.21
N TYR A 168 -2.97 -19.42 1.42
CA TYR A 168 -2.97 -18.42 2.46
C TYR A 168 -1.81 -18.65 3.44
N LEU A 169 -1.26 -17.55 3.94
CA LEU A 169 -0.23 -17.53 4.96
C LEU A 169 -0.83 -16.79 6.17
N LEU A 170 -1.27 -17.55 7.15
CA LEU A 170 -1.87 -17.01 8.37
C LEU A 170 -0.76 -16.43 9.23
N MET A 171 -0.83 -15.16 9.59
CA MET A 171 0.24 -14.45 10.27
C MET A 171 -0.17 -14.07 11.69
N ALA A 172 0.59 -14.51 12.69
CA ALA A 172 0.50 -13.93 14.03
C ALA A 172 0.93 -12.45 13.92
N PHE A 173 0.03 -11.52 14.18
CA PHE A 173 0.29 -10.09 14.00
C PHE A 173 0.07 -9.30 15.27
N ALA A 174 -1.17 -8.96 15.60
CA ALA A 174 -1.48 -8.08 16.73
C ALA A 174 -1.35 -8.80 18.07
N LYS A 175 -0.73 -8.16 19.04
CA LYS A 175 -0.76 -8.61 20.44
C LYS A 175 -2.08 -8.24 21.07
N LEU A 176 -2.61 -9.10 21.93
CA LEU A 176 -3.86 -8.84 22.63
C LEU A 176 -3.59 -8.18 23.99
N ASP A 177 -4.31 -7.11 24.30
CA ASP A 177 -4.35 -6.53 25.63
C ASP A 177 -5.25 -7.35 26.58
N LYS A 178 -5.46 -6.88 27.82
CA LYS A 178 -6.30 -7.56 28.82
C LYS A 178 -7.75 -7.71 28.39
N ASP A 179 -8.23 -6.81 27.55
CA ASP A 179 -9.62 -6.76 27.06
C ASP A 179 -9.79 -7.52 25.73
N GLY A 180 -8.70 -8.10 25.19
CA GLY A 180 -8.70 -8.81 23.92
C GLY A 180 -8.56 -7.91 22.69
N LEU A 181 -8.22 -6.62 22.88
CA LEU A 181 -8.03 -5.70 21.78
C LEU A 181 -6.61 -5.82 21.20
N GLY A 182 -6.52 -5.83 19.89
CA GLY A 182 -5.24 -5.90 19.18
C GLY A 182 -4.46 -4.59 19.32
N ARG A 183 -3.24 -4.69 19.86
CA ARG A 183 -2.30 -3.58 20.02
C ARG A 183 -0.93 -3.93 19.50
N MET A 184 -0.18 -2.91 19.09
CA MET A 184 1.20 -3.06 18.64
C MET A 184 1.93 -1.73 18.78
N THR A 185 3.13 -1.72 19.34
CA THR A 185 4.00 -0.56 19.29
C THR A 185 4.70 -0.46 17.94
N ARG A 186 5.28 0.69 17.63
CA ARG A 186 6.05 0.89 16.40
C ARG A 186 7.24 -0.05 16.31
N ASP A 187 7.97 -0.25 17.39
CA ASP A 187 9.12 -1.14 17.44
C ASP A 187 8.71 -2.60 17.25
N GLU A 188 7.60 -3.01 17.85
CA GLU A 188 7.03 -4.33 17.63
C GLU A 188 6.60 -4.55 16.19
N PHE A 189 6.06 -3.52 15.54
CA PHE A 189 5.71 -3.58 14.13
C PHE A 189 6.94 -3.78 13.23
N LEU A 190 8.03 -3.04 13.49
CA LEU A 190 9.29 -3.21 12.76
C LEU A 190 9.90 -4.60 12.98
N ALA A 191 9.90 -5.08 14.23
CA ALA A 191 10.35 -6.44 14.56
C ALA A 191 9.48 -7.50 13.86
N CYS A 192 8.16 -7.33 13.88
CA CYS A 192 7.21 -8.19 13.18
C CYS A 192 7.52 -8.27 11.68
N LEU A 193 7.75 -7.15 11.01
CA LEU A 193 8.09 -7.12 9.58
C LEU A 193 9.42 -7.86 9.31
N SER A 194 10.41 -7.72 10.17
CA SER A 194 11.68 -8.44 10.02
C SER A 194 11.48 -9.96 10.08
N VAL A 195 10.66 -10.45 11.02
CA VAL A 195 10.29 -11.86 11.11
C VAL A 195 9.48 -12.31 9.91
N LEU A 196 8.50 -11.49 9.49
CA LEU A 196 7.63 -11.76 8.34
C LEU A 196 8.43 -12.02 7.06
N TRP A 197 9.43 -11.20 6.75
CA TRP A 197 10.22 -11.39 5.53
C TRP A 197 10.98 -12.72 5.54
N LYS A 198 11.51 -13.13 6.69
CA LYS A 198 12.16 -14.43 6.86
C LYS A 198 11.17 -15.60 6.70
N GLU A 199 9.97 -15.47 7.26
CA GLU A 199 8.95 -16.52 7.16
C GLU A 199 8.38 -16.61 5.74
N ILE A 200 8.17 -15.48 5.06
CA ILE A 200 7.75 -15.48 3.66
C ILE A 200 8.78 -16.20 2.78
N ASP A 201 10.08 -15.91 2.94
CA ASP A 201 11.16 -16.57 2.19
C ASP A 201 11.13 -18.09 2.36
N LYS A 202 10.64 -18.57 3.49
CA LYS A 202 10.47 -20.00 3.77
C LYS A 202 9.25 -20.63 3.08
N TYR A 203 8.14 -19.87 2.92
CA TYR A 203 6.85 -20.43 2.53
C TYR A 203 6.29 -19.93 1.18
N TYR A 204 6.92 -18.97 0.50
CA TYR A 204 6.37 -18.38 -0.73
C TYR A 204 6.33 -19.35 -1.92
N GLY A 205 7.22 -20.38 -1.95
CA GLY A 205 7.20 -21.41 -2.98
C GLY A 205 7.38 -20.87 -4.41
N GLN A 206 8.23 -19.86 -4.58
CA GLN A 206 8.48 -19.15 -5.84
C GLN A 206 7.23 -18.48 -6.44
N LYS A 207 6.20 -18.24 -5.65
CA LYS A 207 5.00 -17.48 -6.04
C LYS A 207 5.11 -16.04 -5.57
N ASP A 208 4.41 -15.15 -6.24
CA ASP A 208 4.19 -13.80 -5.73
C ASP A 208 3.47 -13.86 -4.37
N VAL A 209 3.73 -12.88 -3.51
CA VAL A 209 3.08 -12.77 -2.20
C VAL A 209 2.33 -11.46 -2.11
N CYS A 210 1.03 -11.57 -1.85
CA CYS A 210 0.15 -10.43 -1.63
C CYS A 210 0.03 -10.16 -0.13
N ILE A 211 0.34 -8.94 0.27
CA ILE A 211 0.31 -8.50 1.67
C ILE A 211 -0.61 -7.29 1.77
N PRO A 212 -1.61 -7.29 2.67
CA PRO A 212 -2.41 -6.10 2.92
C PRO A 212 -1.56 -5.03 3.61
N VAL A 213 -2.04 -3.78 3.64
CA VAL A 213 -1.40 -2.75 4.46
C VAL A 213 -1.63 -3.09 5.93
N LEU A 214 -0.64 -3.76 6.52
CA LEU A 214 -0.68 -4.21 7.91
C LEU A 214 -0.81 -3.03 8.86
N GLY A 215 -1.64 -3.17 9.91
CA GLY A 215 -1.86 -2.13 10.91
C GLY A 215 -2.84 -1.02 10.48
N SER A 216 -3.37 -1.05 9.25
CA SER A 216 -4.34 -0.06 8.77
C SER A 216 -5.78 -0.30 9.23
N GLY A 217 -6.02 -1.41 9.93
CA GLY A 217 -7.34 -1.81 10.40
C GLY A 217 -7.56 -1.46 11.89
N ILE A 218 -8.09 -2.44 12.63
CA ILE A 218 -8.51 -2.27 14.04
C ILE A 218 -7.33 -2.31 15.02
N THR A 219 -6.17 -2.84 14.60
CA THR A 219 -4.98 -2.89 15.45
C THR A 219 -4.55 -1.46 15.82
N ARG A 220 -4.58 -1.15 17.11
CA ARG A 220 -4.19 0.17 17.62
C ARG A 220 -2.67 0.23 17.77
N MET A 221 -2.08 1.21 17.11
CA MET A 221 -0.67 1.56 17.32
C MET A 221 -0.60 2.52 18.53
N ASP A 222 0.17 2.15 19.56
CA ASP A 222 0.11 2.82 20.87
C ASP A 222 0.59 4.28 20.85
N ASP A 223 1.52 4.67 19.95
CA ASP A 223 2.19 5.96 20.03
C ASP A 223 1.70 7.03 19.05
N THR A 224 1.11 6.66 17.93
CA THR A 224 0.60 7.60 16.93
C THR A 224 -0.34 6.89 15.95
N SER A 225 -1.39 7.56 15.53
CA SER A 225 -2.22 7.08 14.42
C SER A 225 -1.44 7.22 13.11
N LEU A 226 -0.67 6.18 12.74
CA LEU A 226 -0.01 6.13 11.46
C LEU A 226 -1.06 6.04 10.33
N THR A 227 -0.88 6.86 9.33
CA THR A 227 -1.70 6.81 8.11
C THR A 227 -1.40 5.53 7.32
N GLN A 228 -2.34 5.11 6.47
CA GLN A 228 -2.11 3.97 5.57
C GLN A 228 -0.87 4.15 4.68
N GLN A 229 -0.59 5.39 4.29
CA GLN A 229 0.60 5.70 3.49
C GLN A 229 1.89 5.48 4.29
N GLU A 230 1.97 5.95 5.53
CA GLU A 230 3.15 5.76 6.39
C GLU A 230 3.38 4.28 6.70
N LEU A 231 2.32 3.52 7.00
CA LEU A 231 2.41 2.07 7.18
C LEU A 231 2.95 1.37 5.93
N LEU A 232 2.45 1.74 4.76
CA LEU A 232 2.92 1.20 3.48
C LEU A 232 4.38 1.54 3.21
N GLU A 233 4.81 2.78 3.49
CA GLU A 233 6.20 3.22 3.35
C GLU A 233 7.13 2.43 4.29
N ILE A 234 6.70 2.17 5.54
CA ILE A 234 7.43 1.35 6.50
C ILE A 234 7.54 -0.10 5.98
N ILE A 235 6.45 -0.70 5.49
CA ILE A 235 6.45 -2.06 4.95
C ILE A 235 7.41 -2.16 3.76
N ILE A 236 7.34 -1.25 2.80
CA ILE A 236 8.23 -1.22 1.63
C ILE A 236 9.68 -1.01 2.05
N GLY A 237 9.93 -0.06 2.95
CA GLY A 237 11.26 0.27 3.47
C GLY A 237 11.89 -0.92 4.18
N SER A 238 11.16 -1.59 5.06
CA SER A 238 11.62 -2.77 5.79
C SER A 238 11.95 -3.93 4.85
N TYR A 239 11.12 -4.18 3.83
CA TYR A 239 11.43 -5.19 2.80
C TYR A 239 12.69 -4.85 2.02
N ARG A 240 12.88 -3.58 1.64
CA ARG A 240 14.09 -3.14 0.91
C ARG A 240 15.37 -3.32 1.72
N LEU A 241 15.29 -3.23 3.04
CA LEU A 241 16.42 -3.44 3.95
C LEU A 241 16.62 -4.92 4.33
N SER A 242 15.58 -5.75 4.22
CA SER A 242 15.66 -7.17 4.57
C SER A 242 16.70 -7.91 3.70
N PRO A 243 17.49 -8.83 4.25
CA PRO A 243 18.32 -9.75 3.48
C PRO A 243 17.50 -10.82 2.75
N HIS A 244 16.28 -11.10 3.24
CA HIS A 244 15.37 -12.08 2.66
C HIS A 244 14.59 -11.45 1.50
N LYS A 245 14.97 -11.79 0.27
CA LYS A 245 14.31 -11.32 -0.96
C LYS A 245 13.66 -12.49 -1.66
N MET A 246 12.38 -12.33 -1.94
CA MET A 246 11.70 -13.23 -2.85
C MET A 246 12.29 -13.00 -4.24
N LYS A 247 12.90 -14.04 -4.80
CA LYS A 247 13.37 -13.98 -6.19
C LYS A 247 12.13 -14.00 -7.08
N SER A 248 12.03 -13.03 -7.97
CA SER A 248 11.05 -13.10 -9.06
C SER A 248 11.42 -14.28 -9.95
N PRO A 249 10.46 -15.13 -10.32
CA PRO A 249 10.70 -16.20 -11.26
C PRO A 249 11.18 -15.67 -12.62
#